data_6280a5fae3e321acbabd8f81a571188d
#
_entry.id   6280a5fae3e321acbabd8f81a571188d
#
_cell.length_a   1.000
_cell.length_b   1.000
_cell.length_c   1.000
_cell.angle_alpha   90.00
_cell.angle_beta   90.00
_cell.angle_gamma   90.00
#
_symmetry.space_group_name_H-M   'P 1'
#
loop_
_entity.id
_entity.type
_entity.pdbx_description
1 polymer ?
#
loop_
_entity_poly.entity_id
_entity_poly.type
_entity_poly.pdbx_seq_one_letter_code
_entity_poly.pdbx_strand_id
1 'polypeptide(L)'
;VSVTQPSLERVLRFEIEHLDEMGDLRHKTLVMELMGKHSNLIFCNDDNTIIDSIKRVSAAVSSVREVLPGKPYFIAHTQDKLDALTCDETTFRETLAAKPQPVFKAIYGSFTGISPVLAQELCHEAGIDGERPTAALTAEDYHALYEVFSKMVTSIKEETFSPCIAYTGTRPVEYAAVPLTMYSTGADHLESYTSMSALLEHFYAEKNTLTRIRQKSSDLRRIVQTALERDIKKYDLQLAQMKDTEKREKYRIYGELLNTYGYSAKPGDKSLTAVNYYTNEPVTIPLDPTLSATENAKKYFDKYGKLKRTYEALSELTTQVKEEIDHLETISTALD
;
A
#
# COMPACT_ATOMS: atom_id res chain seq x y z
N VAL A 1 19.05 -30.10 -23.07
CA VAL A 1 18.84 -31.55 -23.08
C VAL A 1 18.16 -32.02 -21.79
N SER A 2 18.48 -31.40 -20.68
CA SER A 2 17.81 -31.65 -19.43
C SER A 2 17.55 -30.36 -18.67
N VAL A 3 16.53 -30.39 -17.80
CA VAL A 3 16.25 -29.33 -16.83
C VAL A 3 16.27 -29.97 -15.46
N THR A 4 17.07 -29.44 -14.57
CA THR A 4 17.19 -29.95 -13.19
C THR A 4 17.08 -28.84 -12.16
N GLN A 5 16.58 -29.20 -11.00
CA GLN A 5 16.55 -28.37 -9.80
C GLN A 5 17.45 -29.01 -8.74
N PRO A 6 18.54 -28.37 -8.31
CA PRO A 6 19.40 -28.91 -7.25
C PRO A 6 18.65 -28.92 -5.91
N SER A 7 18.30 -30.09 -5.40
CA SER A 7 17.50 -30.25 -4.20
C SER A 7 16.19 -29.42 -4.27
N LEU A 8 15.83 -28.70 -3.20
CA LEU A 8 14.72 -27.74 -3.16
C LEU A 8 15.21 -26.28 -3.23
N GLU A 9 16.37 -26.06 -3.88
CA GLU A 9 16.87 -24.70 -4.12
C GLU A 9 16.03 -23.97 -5.16
N ARG A 10 15.97 -22.65 -5.08
CA ARG A 10 15.29 -21.79 -6.07
C ARG A 10 16.18 -21.53 -7.28
N VAL A 11 16.71 -22.63 -7.84
CA VAL A 11 17.66 -22.64 -8.96
C VAL A 11 17.22 -23.69 -9.96
N LEU A 12 17.13 -23.32 -11.23
CA LEU A 12 16.94 -24.24 -12.34
C LEU A 12 18.21 -24.26 -13.20
N ARG A 13 18.64 -25.44 -13.57
CA ARG A 13 19.77 -25.66 -14.49
C ARG A 13 19.26 -26.26 -15.79
N PHE A 14 19.57 -25.61 -16.89
CA PHE A 14 19.27 -26.06 -18.25
C PHE A 14 20.58 -26.53 -18.89
N GLU A 15 20.70 -27.83 -19.10
CA GLU A 15 21.84 -28.40 -19.78
C GLU A 15 21.61 -28.28 -21.28
N ILE A 16 22.59 -27.70 -21.99
CA ILE A 16 22.54 -27.38 -23.42
C ILE A 16 23.69 -28.08 -24.13
N GLU A 17 23.35 -28.85 -25.15
CA GLU A 17 24.34 -29.41 -26.08
C GLU A 17 24.44 -28.56 -27.35
N HIS A 18 25.64 -28.34 -27.82
CA HIS A 18 25.88 -27.64 -29.08
C HIS A 18 27.14 -28.20 -29.78
N LEU A 19 27.21 -28.03 -31.09
CA LEU A 19 28.45 -28.31 -31.84
C LEU A 19 29.33 -27.05 -31.81
N ASP A 20 30.62 -27.23 -31.58
CA ASP A 20 31.60 -26.16 -31.71
C ASP A 20 31.98 -25.93 -33.19
N GLU A 21 32.88 -24.98 -33.46
CA GLU A 21 33.31 -24.64 -34.83
C GLU A 21 34.02 -25.81 -35.58
N MET A 22 34.53 -26.80 -34.84
CA MET A 22 35.15 -28.00 -35.37
C MET A 22 34.17 -29.16 -35.55
N GLY A 23 32.92 -29.00 -35.12
CA GLY A 23 31.87 -30.00 -35.14
C GLY A 23 31.88 -30.94 -33.94
N ASP A 24 32.68 -30.65 -32.91
CA ASP A 24 32.72 -31.42 -31.67
C ASP A 24 31.52 -31.06 -30.78
N LEU A 25 30.94 -32.09 -30.16
CA LEU A 25 29.86 -31.90 -29.19
C LEU A 25 30.37 -31.25 -27.91
N ARG A 26 29.77 -30.16 -27.52
CA ARG A 26 30.07 -29.39 -26.30
C ARG A 26 28.83 -29.22 -25.45
N HIS A 27 29.04 -29.05 -24.14
CA HIS A 27 28.01 -28.83 -23.17
C HIS A 27 28.14 -27.44 -22.55
N LYS A 28 27.01 -26.81 -22.28
CA LYS A 28 26.93 -25.58 -21.53
C LYS A 28 25.73 -25.62 -20.60
N THR A 29 25.78 -24.87 -19.54
CA THR A 29 24.70 -24.80 -18.58
C THR A 29 24.15 -23.36 -18.49
N LEU A 30 22.84 -23.19 -18.68
CA LEU A 30 22.16 -21.96 -18.35
C LEU A 30 21.53 -22.12 -16.97
N VAL A 31 21.96 -21.32 -16.02
CA VAL A 31 21.45 -21.35 -14.63
C VAL A 31 20.51 -20.19 -14.41
N MET A 32 19.30 -20.49 -13.97
CA MET A 32 18.29 -19.51 -13.57
C MET A 32 18.12 -19.52 -12.06
N GLU A 33 18.47 -18.42 -11.40
CA GLU A 33 18.27 -18.22 -9.97
C GLU A 33 17.02 -17.37 -9.71
N LEU A 34 16.06 -17.89 -8.94
CA LEU A 34 14.77 -17.27 -8.65
C LEU A 34 14.73 -16.73 -7.21
N MET A 35 15.45 -15.64 -6.97
CA MET A 35 15.68 -15.07 -5.62
C MET A 35 15.18 -13.62 -5.49
N GLY A 36 14.04 -13.29 -6.09
CA GLY A 36 13.45 -11.96 -6.07
C GLY A 36 14.40 -10.89 -6.64
N LYS A 37 14.76 -9.87 -5.88
CA LYS A 37 15.70 -8.82 -6.33
C LYS A 37 17.11 -9.35 -6.69
N HIS A 38 17.48 -10.52 -6.19
CA HIS A 38 18.75 -11.19 -6.45
C HIS A 38 18.65 -12.24 -7.55
N SER A 39 17.50 -12.38 -8.22
CA SER A 39 17.35 -13.28 -9.37
C SER A 39 18.37 -12.94 -10.45
N ASN A 40 18.92 -13.98 -11.06
CA ASN A 40 19.93 -13.86 -12.10
C ASN A 40 19.78 -14.96 -13.15
N LEU A 41 20.31 -14.75 -14.33
CA LEU A 41 20.48 -15.76 -15.36
C LEU A 41 21.96 -15.79 -15.69
N ILE A 42 22.58 -16.96 -15.51
CA ILE A 42 24.04 -17.15 -15.59
C ILE A 42 24.33 -18.23 -16.60
N PHE A 43 25.22 -17.94 -17.56
CA PHE A 43 25.62 -18.88 -18.58
C PHE A 43 27.02 -19.40 -18.29
N CYS A 44 27.17 -20.72 -18.22
CA CYS A 44 28.39 -21.40 -17.81
C CYS A 44 28.87 -22.38 -18.85
N ASN A 45 30.17 -22.61 -18.86
CA ASN A 45 30.77 -23.75 -19.53
C ASN A 45 30.47 -25.07 -18.80
N ASP A 46 30.86 -26.19 -19.37
CA ASP A 46 30.74 -27.54 -18.82
C ASP A 46 31.50 -27.73 -17.48
N ASP A 47 32.56 -26.97 -17.26
CA ASP A 47 33.33 -26.91 -16.02
C ASP A 47 32.74 -25.98 -14.95
N ASN A 48 31.50 -25.46 -15.16
CA ASN A 48 30.85 -24.45 -14.34
C ASN A 48 31.56 -23.08 -14.30
N THR A 49 32.50 -22.79 -15.22
CA THR A 49 33.07 -21.45 -15.35
C THR A 49 32.03 -20.51 -15.99
N ILE A 50 31.78 -19.36 -15.37
CA ILE A 50 30.84 -18.37 -15.86
C ILE A 50 31.35 -17.76 -17.17
N ILE A 51 30.54 -17.85 -18.22
CA ILE A 51 30.76 -17.15 -19.49
C ILE A 51 30.26 -15.73 -19.39
N ASP A 52 28.98 -15.55 -18.95
CA ASP A 52 28.37 -14.27 -18.72
C ASP A 52 27.10 -14.41 -17.83
N SER A 53 26.55 -13.28 -17.41
CA SER A 53 25.32 -13.22 -16.62
C SER A 53 24.57 -11.93 -16.87
N ILE A 54 23.24 -11.93 -16.67
CA ILE A 54 22.41 -10.71 -16.77
C ILE A 54 22.84 -9.69 -15.72
N LYS A 55 23.10 -10.16 -14.48
CA LYS A 55 23.59 -9.29 -13.40
C LYS A 55 25.00 -9.72 -13.01
N ARG A 56 25.96 -8.89 -13.33
CA ARG A 56 27.36 -9.07 -12.90
C ARG A 56 27.50 -8.60 -11.45
N VAL A 57 28.01 -9.46 -10.59
CA VAL A 57 28.16 -9.20 -9.15
C VAL A 57 29.63 -9.34 -8.78
N SER A 58 30.25 -8.22 -8.40
CA SER A 58 31.64 -8.18 -7.96
C SER A 58 31.78 -8.36 -6.44
N ALA A 59 32.99 -8.59 -5.95
CA ALA A 59 33.30 -8.64 -4.52
C ALA A 59 32.91 -7.36 -3.75
N ALA A 60 32.83 -6.21 -4.42
CA ALA A 60 32.38 -4.95 -3.81
C ALA A 60 30.86 -4.94 -3.55
N VAL A 61 30.07 -5.75 -4.29
CA VAL A 61 28.60 -5.83 -4.20
C VAL A 61 28.17 -7.00 -3.31
N SER A 62 28.90 -8.10 -3.29
CA SER A 62 28.58 -9.30 -2.51
C SER A 62 29.83 -9.88 -1.87
N SER A 63 29.76 -10.12 -0.55
CA SER A 63 30.77 -10.84 0.20
C SER A 63 30.66 -12.38 0.09
N VAL A 64 29.54 -12.88 -0.46
CA VAL A 64 29.24 -14.32 -0.51
C VAL A 64 29.88 -14.97 -1.74
N ARG A 65 29.72 -14.34 -2.93
CA ARG A 65 30.31 -14.83 -4.19
C ARG A 65 30.38 -13.72 -5.23
N GLU A 66 31.27 -13.90 -6.17
CA GLU A 66 31.34 -13.11 -7.40
C GLU A 66 30.57 -13.82 -8.51
N VAL A 67 29.85 -13.06 -9.35
CA VAL A 67 29.22 -13.54 -10.58
C VAL A 67 29.79 -12.71 -11.73
N LEU A 68 30.96 -13.14 -12.21
CA LEU A 68 31.73 -12.46 -13.26
C LEU A 68 32.26 -13.49 -14.27
N PRO A 69 32.47 -13.13 -15.54
CA PRO A 69 33.12 -13.99 -16.52
C PRO A 69 34.44 -14.53 -15.99
N GLY A 70 34.69 -15.83 -16.25
CA GLY A 70 35.88 -16.52 -15.80
C GLY A 70 35.92 -16.98 -14.35
N LYS A 71 34.89 -16.65 -13.54
CA LYS A 71 34.75 -17.14 -12.16
C LYS A 71 33.95 -18.45 -12.13
N PRO A 72 34.22 -19.34 -11.15
CA PRO A 72 33.45 -20.57 -10.98
C PRO A 72 32.04 -20.23 -10.48
N TYR A 73 31.04 -20.87 -11.05
CA TYR A 73 29.67 -20.81 -10.54
C TYR A 73 29.47 -21.81 -9.40
N PHE A 74 28.85 -21.36 -8.32
CA PHE A 74 28.31 -22.20 -7.25
C PHE A 74 27.05 -21.58 -6.67
N ILE A 75 26.16 -22.39 -6.10
CA ILE A 75 24.97 -21.92 -5.42
C ILE A 75 25.38 -21.26 -4.10
N ALA A 76 25.00 -20.00 -3.94
CA ALA A 76 25.33 -19.26 -2.71
C ALA A 76 24.43 -19.72 -1.56
N HIS A 77 24.96 -20.47 -0.63
CA HIS A 77 24.29 -20.80 0.62
C HIS A 77 24.45 -19.63 1.60
N THR A 78 23.39 -18.85 1.77
CA THR A 78 23.37 -17.70 2.72
C THR A 78 22.96 -18.12 4.13
N GLN A 79 22.47 -19.34 4.30
CA GLN A 79 22.05 -19.95 5.57
C GLN A 79 22.48 -21.41 5.60
N ASP A 80 22.91 -21.88 6.76
CA ASP A 80 23.23 -23.30 6.99
C ASP A 80 21.93 -24.11 7.15
N LYS A 81 21.22 -24.30 6.03
CA LYS A 81 20.03 -25.14 5.97
C LYS A 81 20.37 -26.52 5.44
N LEU A 82 19.75 -27.53 6.05
CA LEU A 82 19.84 -28.91 5.61
C LEU A 82 18.96 -29.18 4.41
N ASP A 83 19.34 -30.16 3.63
CA ASP A 83 18.50 -30.67 2.53
C ASP A 83 17.34 -31.49 3.13
N ALA A 84 16.12 -30.99 2.93
CA ALA A 84 14.90 -31.66 3.39
C ALA A 84 14.75 -33.06 2.76
N LEU A 85 15.22 -33.27 1.54
CA LEU A 85 15.05 -34.54 0.80
C LEU A 85 15.86 -35.69 1.35
N THR A 86 16.96 -35.41 2.10
CA THR A 86 17.88 -36.42 2.62
C THR A 86 17.86 -36.54 4.14
N CYS A 87 17.01 -35.74 4.82
CA CYS A 87 16.97 -35.67 6.27
C CYS A 87 16.29 -36.92 6.87
N ASP A 88 16.97 -37.58 7.81
CA ASP A 88 16.41 -38.64 8.64
C ASP A 88 15.79 -38.10 9.96
N GLU A 89 15.06 -38.96 10.69
CA GLU A 89 14.38 -38.62 11.93
C GLU A 89 15.30 -38.10 13.02
N THR A 90 16.46 -38.73 13.16
CA THR A 90 17.46 -38.34 14.17
C THR A 90 17.98 -36.95 13.92
N THR A 91 18.43 -36.71 12.69
CA THR A 91 18.91 -35.38 12.23
C THR A 91 17.81 -34.32 12.33
N PHE A 92 16.57 -34.65 11.94
CA PHE A 92 15.43 -33.75 12.07
C PHE A 92 15.20 -33.31 13.52
N ARG A 93 15.11 -34.26 14.45
CA ARG A 93 14.92 -34.00 15.87
C ARG A 93 16.05 -33.19 16.47
N GLU A 94 17.30 -33.57 16.24
CA GLU A 94 18.48 -32.87 16.75
C GLU A 94 18.58 -31.44 16.25
N THR A 95 18.25 -31.24 14.96
CA THR A 95 18.29 -29.92 14.33
C THR A 95 17.23 -28.98 14.92
N LEU A 96 16.02 -29.48 15.16
CA LEU A 96 14.95 -28.66 15.76
C LEU A 96 15.23 -28.40 17.25
N ALA A 97 15.67 -29.41 17.99
CA ALA A 97 15.98 -29.29 19.40
C ALA A 97 17.11 -28.28 19.68
N ALA A 98 18.07 -28.16 18.78
CA ALA A 98 19.17 -27.19 18.88
C ALA A 98 18.72 -25.72 18.72
N LYS A 99 17.49 -25.45 18.25
CA LYS A 99 16.96 -24.11 18.00
C LYS A 99 15.77 -23.78 18.91
N PRO A 100 15.98 -23.17 20.12
CA PRO A 100 14.92 -22.86 21.07
C PRO A 100 14.05 -21.69 20.59
N GLN A 101 13.15 -21.94 19.66
CA GLN A 101 12.25 -20.97 19.02
C GLN A 101 10.92 -21.65 18.67
N PRO A 102 9.89 -20.93 18.20
CA PRO A 102 8.66 -21.54 17.71
C PRO A 102 8.91 -22.65 16.69
N VAL A 103 8.17 -23.77 16.81
CA VAL A 103 8.39 -24.99 15.98
C VAL A 103 8.39 -24.67 14.50
N PHE A 104 7.39 -23.94 14.00
CA PHE A 104 7.33 -23.58 12.58
C PHE A 104 8.55 -22.78 12.12
N LYS A 105 9.08 -21.89 12.97
CA LYS A 105 10.32 -21.13 12.69
C LYS A 105 11.55 -22.01 12.65
N ALA A 106 11.62 -22.98 13.57
CA ALA A 106 12.71 -23.96 13.58
C ALA A 106 12.71 -24.80 12.30
N ILE A 107 11.53 -25.22 11.81
CA ILE A 107 11.38 -26.03 10.60
C ILE A 107 11.84 -25.22 9.38
N TYR A 108 11.19 -24.10 9.04
CA TYR A 108 11.56 -23.37 7.82
C TYR A 108 12.95 -22.71 7.88
N GLY A 109 13.45 -22.44 9.08
CA GLY A 109 14.79 -21.92 9.32
C GLY A 109 15.89 -22.99 9.26
N SER A 110 15.54 -24.28 9.23
CA SER A 110 16.51 -25.39 9.23
C SER A 110 16.57 -26.14 7.90
N PHE A 111 15.51 -26.14 7.11
CA PHE A 111 15.43 -26.94 5.91
C PHE A 111 15.25 -26.08 4.66
N THR A 112 16.02 -26.41 3.61
CA THR A 112 15.90 -25.77 2.29
C THR A 112 14.56 -26.15 1.66
N GLY A 113 13.92 -25.18 0.99
CA GLY A 113 12.65 -25.37 0.26
C GLY A 113 11.38 -25.31 1.12
N ILE A 114 11.50 -25.32 2.43
CA ILE A 114 10.34 -25.20 3.33
C ILE A 114 10.01 -23.72 3.56
N SER A 115 8.79 -23.33 3.18
CA SER A 115 8.27 -21.98 3.43
C SER A 115 7.66 -21.86 4.84
N PRO A 116 7.48 -20.64 5.39
CA PRO A 116 6.78 -20.47 6.66
C PRO A 116 5.37 -21.07 6.67
N VAL A 117 4.62 -20.93 5.57
CA VAL A 117 3.26 -21.47 5.42
C VAL A 117 3.28 -23.01 5.45
N LEU A 118 4.21 -23.61 4.70
CA LEU A 118 4.36 -25.06 4.69
C LEU A 118 4.77 -25.60 6.07
N ALA A 119 5.63 -24.89 6.79
CA ALA A 119 6.04 -25.26 8.15
C ALA A 119 4.85 -25.18 9.14
N GLN A 120 3.95 -24.20 8.97
CA GLN A 120 2.71 -24.13 9.77
C GLN A 120 1.76 -25.27 9.43
N GLU A 121 1.61 -25.63 8.15
CA GLU A 121 0.82 -26.79 7.73
C GLU A 121 1.34 -28.08 8.32
N LEU A 122 2.65 -28.31 8.30
CA LEU A 122 3.28 -29.47 8.95
C LEU A 122 2.95 -29.57 10.45
N CYS A 123 2.99 -28.42 11.14
CA CYS A 123 2.60 -28.38 12.55
C CYS A 123 1.09 -28.68 12.70
N HIS A 124 0.24 -28.12 11.84
CA HIS A 124 -1.21 -28.35 11.88
C HIS A 124 -1.57 -29.82 11.63
N GLU A 125 -1.00 -30.46 10.60
CA GLU A 125 -1.21 -31.88 10.32
C GLU A 125 -0.70 -32.80 11.46
N ALA A 126 0.41 -32.41 12.13
CA ALA A 126 0.92 -33.13 13.28
C ALA A 126 0.12 -32.88 14.57
N GLY A 127 -0.90 -31.99 14.54
CA GLY A 127 -1.69 -31.64 15.73
C GLY A 127 -0.92 -30.80 16.77
N ILE A 128 0.12 -30.08 16.35
CA ILE A 128 1.01 -29.30 17.22
C ILE A 128 0.81 -27.82 16.95
N ASP A 129 0.72 -27.02 18.03
CA ASP A 129 0.74 -25.57 17.90
C ASP A 129 2.14 -25.11 17.40
N GLY A 130 2.18 -24.54 16.18
CA GLY A 130 3.42 -24.07 15.57
C GLY A 130 4.14 -22.96 16.34
N GLU A 131 3.43 -22.19 17.15
CA GLU A 131 4.01 -21.14 18.01
C GLU A 131 4.64 -21.71 19.30
N ARG A 132 4.38 -22.96 19.64
CA ARG A 132 4.98 -23.63 20.78
C ARG A 132 6.50 -23.71 20.63
N PRO A 133 7.29 -23.39 21.68
CA PRO A 133 8.75 -23.52 21.63
C PRO A 133 9.20 -24.98 21.43
N THR A 134 10.22 -25.21 20.62
CA THR A 134 10.81 -26.54 20.39
C THR A 134 11.22 -27.23 21.69
N ALA A 135 11.73 -26.47 22.66
CA ALA A 135 12.12 -26.98 23.99
C ALA A 135 10.96 -27.58 24.83
N ALA A 136 9.70 -27.27 24.44
CA ALA A 136 8.50 -27.79 25.09
C ALA A 136 7.92 -29.03 24.42
N LEU A 137 8.52 -29.50 23.31
CA LEU A 137 8.08 -30.70 22.59
C LEU A 137 8.49 -31.98 23.31
N THR A 138 7.61 -32.97 23.31
CA THR A 138 7.92 -34.33 23.79
C THR A 138 8.56 -35.18 22.67
N ALA A 139 9.01 -36.36 22.97
CA ALA A 139 9.54 -37.29 21.97
C ALA A 139 8.45 -37.71 20.96
N GLU A 140 7.22 -37.86 21.45
CA GLU A 140 6.05 -38.17 20.63
C GLU A 140 5.71 -37.01 19.66
N ASP A 141 5.81 -35.76 20.13
CA ASP A 141 5.61 -34.57 19.29
C ASP A 141 6.63 -34.54 18.14
N TYR A 142 7.91 -34.79 18.42
CA TYR A 142 8.96 -34.84 17.39
C TYR A 142 8.73 -35.95 16.39
N HIS A 143 8.29 -37.13 16.85
CA HIS A 143 7.98 -38.26 15.97
C HIS A 143 6.78 -37.92 15.04
N ALA A 144 5.70 -37.40 15.60
CA ALA A 144 4.52 -36.99 14.80
C ALA A 144 4.88 -35.94 13.75
N LEU A 145 5.71 -34.92 14.11
CA LEU A 145 6.20 -33.93 13.15
C LEU A 145 7.04 -34.56 12.03
N TYR A 146 7.92 -35.50 12.40
CA TYR A 146 8.75 -36.17 11.40
C TYR A 146 7.94 -37.06 10.47
N GLU A 147 6.92 -37.77 10.95
CA GLU A 147 6.04 -38.55 10.10
C GLU A 147 5.37 -37.70 9.02
N VAL A 148 4.80 -36.54 9.41
CA VAL A 148 4.18 -35.60 8.45
C VAL A 148 5.24 -35.00 7.49
N PHE A 149 6.39 -34.60 8.02
CA PHE A 149 7.52 -34.10 7.22
C PHE A 149 8.01 -35.14 6.20
N SER A 150 8.20 -36.39 6.62
CA SER A 150 8.65 -37.50 5.77
C SER A 150 7.63 -37.83 4.66
N LYS A 151 6.32 -37.80 5.00
CA LYS A 151 5.24 -37.98 4.03
C LYS A 151 5.27 -36.89 2.96
N MET A 152 5.44 -35.61 3.36
CA MET A 152 5.59 -34.50 2.41
C MET A 152 6.83 -34.68 1.52
N VAL A 153 7.99 -35.05 2.09
CA VAL A 153 9.23 -35.30 1.34
C VAL A 153 9.03 -36.44 0.33
N THR A 154 8.32 -37.50 0.71
CA THR A 154 7.98 -38.60 -0.17
C THR A 154 7.13 -38.15 -1.35
N SER A 155 6.07 -37.36 -1.10
CA SER A 155 5.25 -36.77 -2.16
C SER A 155 6.05 -35.90 -3.13
N ILE A 156 7.03 -35.14 -2.63
CA ILE A 156 7.91 -34.34 -3.49
C ILE A 156 8.80 -35.24 -4.36
N LYS A 157 9.38 -36.29 -3.79
CA LYS A 157 10.24 -37.25 -4.53
C LYS A 157 9.47 -38.04 -5.59
N GLU A 158 8.21 -38.33 -5.33
CA GLU A 158 7.30 -39.03 -6.23
C GLU A 158 6.58 -38.12 -7.20
N GLU A 159 6.82 -36.80 -7.12
CA GLU A 159 6.19 -35.77 -7.93
C GLU A 159 4.65 -35.78 -7.82
N THR A 160 4.13 -36.23 -6.68
CA THR A 160 2.69 -36.33 -6.41
C THR A 160 2.20 -35.05 -5.75
N PHE A 161 1.91 -34.04 -6.56
CA PHE A 161 1.49 -32.73 -6.11
C PHE A 161 -0.03 -32.56 -6.16
N SER A 162 -0.57 -31.80 -5.21
CA SER A 162 -1.99 -31.40 -5.15
C SER A 162 -2.08 -29.88 -4.96
N PRO A 163 -1.79 -29.10 -6.01
CA PRO A 163 -1.75 -27.65 -5.92
C PRO A 163 -3.07 -27.07 -5.47
N CYS A 164 -3.04 -26.15 -4.51
CA CYS A 164 -4.24 -25.50 -4.01
C CYS A 164 -4.02 -24.00 -3.74
N ILE A 165 -5.10 -23.21 -3.86
CA ILE A 165 -5.21 -21.84 -3.37
C ILE A 165 -6.10 -21.87 -2.14
N ALA A 166 -5.65 -21.21 -1.07
CA ALA A 166 -6.44 -20.96 0.12
C ALA A 166 -7.14 -19.61 0.01
N TYR A 167 -8.43 -19.58 0.30
CA TYR A 167 -9.28 -18.39 0.28
C TYR A 167 -9.81 -18.08 1.67
N THR A 168 -9.87 -16.79 1.99
CA THR A 168 -10.69 -16.27 3.10
C THR A 168 -11.87 -15.51 2.49
N GLY A 169 -13.06 -16.08 2.59
CA GLY A 169 -14.22 -15.64 1.82
C GLY A 169 -13.97 -15.78 0.32
N THR A 170 -13.96 -14.67 -0.41
CA THR A 170 -13.67 -14.62 -1.86
C THR A 170 -12.24 -14.20 -2.18
N ARG A 171 -11.39 -14.00 -1.18
CA ARG A 171 -10.06 -13.46 -1.37
C ARG A 171 -9.00 -14.56 -1.32
N PRO A 172 -8.16 -14.73 -2.37
CA PRO A 172 -7.01 -15.61 -2.32
C PRO A 172 -5.97 -15.07 -1.33
N VAL A 173 -5.57 -15.87 -0.36
CA VAL A 173 -4.62 -15.48 0.69
C VAL A 173 -3.28 -16.16 0.54
N GLU A 174 -3.27 -17.46 0.18
CA GLU A 174 -2.04 -18.25 0.09
C GLU A 174 -2.18 -19.34 -0.97
N TYR A 175 -1.06 -19.91 -1.39
CA TYR A 175 -1.03 -21.05 -2.32
C TYR A 175 0.13 -22.00 -2.01
N ALA A 176 -0.06 -23.28 -2.35
CA ALA A 176 1.00 -24.27 -2.21
C ALA A 176 0.87 -25.38 -3.26
N ALA A 177 1.94 -26.17 -3.42
CA ALA A 177 1.96 -27.37 -4.24
C ALA A 177 1.34 -28.59 -3.51
N VAL A 178 1.07 -28.45 -2.22
CA VAL A 178 0.44 -29.46 -1.35
C VAL A 178 -0.81 -28.84 -0.70
N PRO A 179 -1.78 -29.65 -0.22
CA PRO A 179 -2.95 -29.13 0.46
C PRO A 179 -2.57 -28.31 1.70
N LEU A 180 -3.27 -27.18 1.91
CA LEU A 180 -3.12 -26.32 3.10
C LEU A 180 -4.35 -26.55 4.00
N THR A 181 -4.40 -27.67 4.70
CA THR A 181 -5.60 -28.10 5.46
C THR A 181 -5.92 -27.16 6.62
N MET A 182 -4.96 -26.39 7.11
CA MET A 182 -5.17 -25.36 8.13
C MET A 182 -6.16 -24.27 7.71
N TYR A 183 -6.41 -24.09 6.40
CA TYR A 183 -7.40 -23.14 5.87
C TYR A 183 -8.77 -23.79 5.58
N SER A 184 -9.01 -25.02 6.03
CA SER A 184 -10.28 -25.73 5.79
C SER A 184 -11.33 -25.49 6.88
N THR A 185 -11.28 -24.37 7.60
CA THR A 185 -12.16 -24.08 8.75
C THR A 185 -12.91 -22.75 8.60
N GLY A 186 -14.18 -22.73 8.97
CA GLY A 186 -15.00 -21.52 9.00
C GLY A 186 -15.35 -20.97 7.62
N ALA A 187 -14.99 -19.71 7.35
CA ALA A 187 -15.21 -19.04 6.07
C ALA A 187 -14.09 -19.32 5.05
N ASP A 188 -13.04 -20.02 5.47
CA ASP A 188 -11.90 -20.36 4.64
C ASP A 188 -12.17 -21.64 3.85
N HIS A 189 -11.65 -21.70 2.62
CA HIS A 189 -11.79 -22.90 1.77
C HIS A 189 -10.58 -23.05 0.85
N LEU A 190 -10.41 -24.25 0.30
CA LEU A 190 -9.35 -24.58 -0.63
C LEU A 190 -9.93 -24.85 -2.02
N GLU A 191 -9.29 -24.28 -3.03
CA GLU A 191 -9.51 -24.66 -4.43
C GLU A 191 -8.31 -25.42 -4.97
N SER A 192 -8.58 -26.60 -5.55
CA SER A 192 -7.54 -27.46 -6.12
C SER A 192 -7.31 -27.18 -7.60
N TYR A 193 -6.06 -27.30 -8.04
CA TYR A 193 -5.64 -27.06 -9.42
C TYR A 193 -4.90 -28.26 -10.00
N THR A 194 -4.98 -28.41 -11.31
CA THR A 194 -4.32 -29.52 -12.02
C THR A 194 -2.80 -29.35 -12.13
N SER A 195 -2.31 -28.13 -12.02
CA SER A 195 -0.86 -27.83 -12.08
C SER A 195 -0.55 -26.52 -11.35
N MET A 196 0.71 -26.38 -10.90
CA MET A 196 1.20 -25.12 -10.33
C MET A 196 1.17 -23.96 -11.34
N SER A 197 1.34 -24.22 -12.63
CA SER A 197 1.27 -23.18 -13.66
C SER A 197 -0.12 -22.59 -13.76
N ALA A 198 -1.16 -23.43 -13.83
CA ALA A 198 -2.55 -22.98 -13.85
C ALA A 198 -2.94 -22.27 -12.56
N LEU A 199 -2.48 -22.77 -11.41
CA LEU A 199 -2.67 -22.14 -10.12
C LEU A 199 -2.05 -20.73 -10.05
N LEU A 200 -0.79 -20.59 -10.45
CA LEU A 200 -0.07 -19.32 -10.40
C LEU A 200 -0.69 -18.29 -11.35
N GLU A 201 -1.09 -18.70 -12.55
CA GLU A 201 -1.81 -17.83 -13.48
C GLU A 201 -3.08 -17.27 -12.83
N HIS A 202 -3.90 -18.15 -12.23
CA HIS A 202 -5.15 -17.74 -11.58
C HIS A 202 -4.89 -16.83 -10.36
N PHE A 203 -4.04 -17.26 -9.43
CA PHE A 203 -3.73 -16.52 -8.20
C PHE A 203 -3.23 -15.08 -8.47
N TYR A 204 -2.29 -14.94 -9.42
CA TYR A 204 -1.73 -13.61 -9.73
C TYR A 204 -2.67 -12.76 -10.59
N ALA A 205 -3.51 -13.34 -11.45
CA ALA A 205 -4.54 -12.61 -12.17
C ALA A 205 -5.55 -11.98 -11.20
N GLU A 206 -6.06 -12.74 -10.24
CA GLU A 206 -6.98 -12.24 -9.20
C GLU A 206 -6.30 -11.20 -8.30
N LYS A 207 -5.11 -11.51 -7.79
CA LYS A 207 -4.35 -10.60 -6.93
C LYS A 207 -4.02 -9.28 -7.61
N ASN A 208 -3.66 -9.31 -8.90
CA ASN A 208 -3.41 -8.11 -9.70
C ASN A 208 -4.69 -7.29 -9.87
N THR A 209 -5.81 -7.93 -10.13
CA THR A 209 -7.12 -7.26 -10.27
C THR A 209 -7.52 -6.56 -8.98
N LEU A 210 -7.45 -7.25 -7.85
CA LEU A 210 -7.74 -6.69 -6.52
C LEU A 210 -6.77 -5.55 -6.15
N THR A 211 -5.50 -5.70 -6.48
CA THR A 211 -4.50 -4.65 -6.23
C THR A 211 -4.78 -3.40 -7.07
N ARG A 212 -5.14 -3.57 -8.36
CA ARG A 212 -5.49 -2.45 -9.24
C ARG A 212 -6.76 -1.72 -8.78
N ILE A 213 -7.77 -2.47 -8.32
CA ILE A 213 -9.01 -1.88 -7.77
C ILE A 213 -8.67 -1.05 -6.52
N ARG A 214 -7.91 -1.60 -5.58
CA ARG A 214 -7.48 -0.90 -4.36
C ARG A 214 -6.67 0.36 -4.66
N GLN A 215 -5.73 0.27 -5.61
CA GLN A 215 -4.90 1.41 -6.01
C GLN A 215 -5.75 2.53 -6.60
N LYS A 216 -6.66 2.20 -7.53
CA LYS A 216 -7.57 3.19 -8.13
C LYS A 216 -8.51 3.81 -7.09
N SER A 217 -9.06 3.01 -6.18
CA SER A 217 -9.91 3.50 -5.09
C SER A 217 -9.15 4.46 -4.17
N SER A 218 -7.91 4.12 -3.80
CA SER A 218 -7.04 4.99 -2.98
C SER A 218 -6.72 6.32 -3.68
N ASP A 219 -6.41 6.28 -4.98
CA ASP A 219 -6.12 7.49 -5.77
C ASP A 219 -7.36 8.39 -5.87
N LEU A 220 -8.54 7.81 -6.10
CA LEU A 220 -9.81 8.55 -6.13
C LEU A 220 -10.12 9.19 -4.78
N ARG A 221 -9.98 8.46 -3.68
CA ARG A 221 -10.15 9.00 -2.32
C ARG A 221 -9.26 10.20 -2.07
N ARG A 222 -7.99 10.11 -2.43
CA ARG A 222 -7.04 11.22 -2.29
C ARG A 222 -7.45 12.45 -3.09
N ILE A 223 -7.93 12.27 -4.32
CA ILE A 223 -8.40 13.37 -5.17
C ILE A 223 -9.62 14.03 -4.54
N VAL A 224 -10.63 13.25 -4.13
CA VAL A 224 -11.85 13.75 -3.49
C VAL A 224 -11.53 14.47 -2.18
N GLN A 225 -10.70 13.89 -1.33
CA GLN A 225 -10.29 14.50 -0.07
C GLN A 225 -9.59 15.85 -0.28
N THR A 226 -8.68 15.93 -1.25
CA THR A 226 -7.96 17.18 -1.57
C THR A 226 -8.93 18.26 -2.10
N ALA A 227 -9.90 17.88 -2.92
CA ALA A 227 -10.94 18.80 -3.40
C ALA A 227 -11.81 19.30 -2.26
N LEU A 228 -12.26 18.39 -1.41
CA LEU A 228 -13.10 18.69 -0.24
C LEU A 228 -12.42 19.68 0.73
N GLU A 229 -11.16 19.43 1.09
CA GLU A 229 -10.39 20.33 1.94
C GLU A 229 -10.21 21.73 1.34
N ARG A 230 -9.99 21.81 0.04
CA ARG A 230 -9.90 23.09 -0.68
C ARG A 230 -11.21 23.85 -0.62
N ASP A 231 -12.34 23.17 -0.87
CA ASP A 231 -13.63 23.82 -0.96
C ASP A 231 -14.19 24.19 0.42
N ILE A 232 -13.90 23.42 1.46
CA ILE A 232 -14.18 23.81 2.86
C ILE A 232 -13.44 25.10 3.21
N LYS A 233 -12.14 25.20 2.93
CA LYS A 233 -11.36 26.43 3.18
C LYS A 233 -11.90 27.62 2.41
N LYS A 234 -12.33 27.43 1.16
CA LYS A 234 -12.95 28.47 0.34
C LYS A 234 -14.27 28.93 0.93
N TYR A 235 -15.11 27.99 1.38
CA TYR A 235 -16.38 28.27 2.04
C TYR A 235 -16.21 29.09 3.30
N ASP A 236 -15.30 28.70 4.20
CA ASP A 236 -15.02 29.42 5.44
C ASP A 236 -14.54 30.85 5.18
N LEU A 237 -13.67 31.03 4.18
CA LEU A 237 -13.19 32.36 3.77
C LEU A 237 -14.35 33.23 3.25
N GLN A 238 -15.23 32.68 2.43
CA GLN A 238 -16.40 33.38 1.90
C GLN A 238 -17.37 33.78 3.01
N LEU A 239 -17.62 32.89 3.99
CA LEU A 239 -18.44 33.20 5.17
C LEU A 239 -17.84 34.34 6.01
N ALA A 240 -16.52 34.32 6.23
CA ALA A 240 -15.82 35.40 6.91
C ALA A 240 -15.97 36.75 6.18
N GLN A 241 -15.82 36.73 4.87
CA GLN A 241 -16.03 37.93 4.03
C GLN A 241 -17.46 38.40 4.03
N MET A 242 -18.45 37.49 3.99
CA MET A 242 -19.86 37.86 4.13
C MET A 242 -20.16 38.56 5.46
N LYS A 243 -19.63 38.07 6.55
CA LYS A 243 -19.78 38.70 7.89
C LYS A 243 -19.24 40.14 7.90
N ASP A 244 -18.14 40.40 7.21
CA ASP A 244 -17.59 41.76 7.08
C ASP A 244 -18.51 42.72 6.32
N THR A 245 -19.41 42.20 5.47
CA THR A 245 -20.39 43.03 4.73
C THR A 245 -21.61 43.40 5.57
N GLU A 246 -21.81 42.81 6.75
CA GLU A 246 -22.93 43.16 7.65
C GLU A 246 -22.89 44.64 8.07
N LYS A 247 -21.68 45.22 8.06
CA LYS A 247 -21.48 46.67 8.32
C LYS A 247 -22.21 47.58 7.30
N ARG A 248 -22.72 47.04 6.19
CA ARG A 248 -23.43 47.79 5.14
C ARG A 248 -24.63 48.58 5.70
N GLU A 249 -25.41 47.97 6.60
CA GLU A 249 -26.57 48.62 7.16
C GLU A 249 -26.21 49.87 7.97
N LYS A 250 -25.11 49.84 8.70
CA LYS A 250 -24.57 51.01 9.38
C LYS A 250 -24.29 52.19 8.41
N TYR A 251 -23.71 51.90 7.23
CA TYR A 251 -23.42 52.93 6.25
C TYR A 251 -24.69 53.47 5.57
N ARG A 252 -25.70 52.63 5.37
CA ARG A 252 -27.02 53.06 4.90
C ARG A 252 -27.61 54.05 5.87
N ILE A 253 -27.70 53.69 7.17
CA ILE A 253 -28.24 54.54 8.24
C ILE A 253 -27.47 55.85 8.31
N TYR A 254 -26.14 55.82 8.24
CA TYR A 254 -25.33 57.06 8.26
C TYR A 254 -25.65 57.97 7.07
N GLY A 255 -25.79 57.43 5.86
CA GLY A 255 -26.19 58.21 4.70
C GLY A 255 -27.59 58.83 4.83
N GLU A 256 -28.57 58.07 5.30
CA GLU A 256 -29.94 58.51 5.52
C GLU A 256 -30.02 59.61 6.60
N LEU A 257 -29.33 59.42 7.73
CA LEU A 257 -29.30 60.43 8.81
C LEU A 257 -28.60 61.73 8.39
N LEU A 258 -27.55 61.65 7.56
CA LEU A 258 -26.89 62.82 6.99
C LEU A 258 -27.77 63.58 5.99
N ASN A 259 -28.57 62.86 5.21
CA ASN A 259 -29.55 63.51 4.30
C ASN A 259 -30.66 64.21 5.11
N THR A 260 -31.05 63.68 6.29
CA THR A 260 -32.14 64.23 7.11
C THR A 260 -31.65 65.35 8.01
N TYR A 261 -30.51 65.19 8.68
CA TYR A 261 -30.01 66.09 9.73
C TYR A 261 -28.72 66.85 9.33
N GLY A 262 -28.21 66.65 8.10
CA GLY A 262 -26.96 67.22 7.64
C GLY A 262 -26.95 68.75 7.56
N TYR A 263 -28.13 69.40 7.58
CA TYR A 263 -28.24 70.86 7.64
C TYR A 263 -27.71 71.46 8.97
N SER A 264 -27.59 70.62 10.03
CA SER A 264 -27.02 71.07 11.31
C SER A 264 -25.51 70.96 11.38
N ALA A 265 -24.86 70.29 10.40
CA ALA A 265 -23.40 70.20 10.33
C ALA A 265 -22.77 71.47 9.73
N LYS A 266 -21.74 71.98 10.35
CA LYS A 266 -20.98 73.11 9.88
C LYS A 266 -19.77 72.66 9.00
N PRO A 267 -19.37 73.45 8.04
CA PRO A 267 -18.11 73.15 7.29
C PRO A 267 -16.92 72.99 8.26
N GLY A 268 -16.19 71.87 8.11
CA GLY A 268 -15.06 71.51 8.97
C GLY A 268 -15.38 70.61 10.16
N ASP A 269 -16.67 70.27 10.40
CA ASP A 269 -17.04 69.32 11.44
C ASP A 269 -16.52 67.92 11.16
N LYS A 270 -15.97 67.26 12.20
CA LYS A 270 -15.41 65.88 12.12
C LYS A 270 -16.46 64.78 12.44
N SER A 271 -17.60 65.19 12.99
CA SER A 271 -18.67 64.27 13.31
C SER A 271 -20.02 65.02 13.45
N LEU A 272 -21.11 64.29 13.21
CA LEU A 272 -22.47 64.75 13.48
C LEU A 272 -23.16 63.72 14.41
N THR A 273 -23.78 64.17 15.49
CA THR A 273 -24.62 63.32 16.33
C THR A 273 -26.09 63.58 15.98
N ALA A 274 -26.77 62.49 15.56
CA ALA A 274 -28.19 62.52 15.21
C ALA A 274 -28.92 61.36 15.86
N VAL A 275 -30.24 61.52 16.08
CA VAL A 275 -31.07 60.43 16.60
C VAL A 275 -31.37 59.43 15.44
N ASN A 276 -30.99 58.19 15.65
CA ASN A 276 -31.38 57.13 14.73
C ASN A 276 -32.87 56.83 14.87
N TYR A 277 -33.66 57.18 13.90
CA TYR A 277 -35.11 57.02 13.94
C TYR A 277 -35.58 55.53 13.85
N TYR A 278 -34.67 54.60 13.60
CA TYR A 278 -34.94 53.14 13.65
C TYR A 278 -34.86 52.60 15.08
N THR A 279 -33.89 53.09 15.87
CA THR A 279 -33.62 52.58 17.24
C THR A 279 -33.95 53.57 18.34
N ASN A 280 -34.26 54.82 17.98
CA ASN A 280 -34.47 55.94 18.87
C ASN A 280 -33.28 56.29 19.78
N GLU A 281 -32.07 55.88 19.39
CA GLU A 281 -30.81 56.11 20.08
C GLU A 281 -29.95 57.15 19.37
N PRO A 282 -29.14 57.96 20.11
CA PRO A 282 -28.20 58.87 19.50
C PRO A 282 -27.03 58.12 18.81
N VAL A 283 -26.73 58.43 17.57
CA VAL A 283 -25.63 57.87 16.80
C VAL A 283 -24.71 58.99 16.36
N THR A 284 -23.42 58.84 16.62
CA THR A 284 -22.36 59.75 16.14
C THR A 284 -21.81 59.25 14.81
N ILE A 285 -21.98 60.05 13.79
CA ILE A 285 -21.56 59.79 12.39
C ILE A 285 -20.26 60.50 12.14
N PRO A 286 -19.17 59.81 11.83
CA PRO A 286 -17.90 60.42 11.45
C PRO A 286 -18.04 61.17 10.10
N LEU A 287 -17.52 62.38 10.03
CA LEU A 287 -17.51 63.19 8.80
C LEU A 287 -16.10 63.41 8.30
N ASP A 288 -15.96 63.49 6.99
CA ASP A 288 -14.77 64.05 6.34
C ASP A 288 -14.93 65.59 6.34
N PRO A 289 -14.08 66.32 7.07
CA PRO A 289 -14.24 67.75 7.23
C PRO A 289 -13.97 68.56 5.94
N THR A 290 -13.43 67.92 4.91
CA THR A 290 -13.20 68.51 3.59
C THR A 290 -14.39 68.41 2.64
N LEU A 291 -15.43 67.68 3.05
CA LEU A 291 -16.62 67.39 2.27
C LEU A 291 -17.87 68.05 2.95
N SER A 292 -18.83 68.45 2.15
CA SER A 292 -20.15 68.83 2.61
C SER A 292 -20.91 67.62 3.21
N ALA A 293 -21.99 67.92 4.00
CA ALA A 293 -22.82 66.89 4.57
C ALA A 293 -23.40 65.96 3.47
N THR A 294 -23.82 66.51 2.34
CA THR A 294 -24.35 65.78 1.20
C THR A 294 -23.31 64.87 0.53
N GLU A 295 -22.07 65.38 0.40
CA GLU A 295 -20.96 64.56 -0.17
C GLU A 295 -20.55 63.44 0.79
N ASN A 296 -20.54 63.69 2.11
CA ASN A 296 -20.35 62.63 3.12
C ASN A 296 -21.45 61.58 3.04
N ALA A 297 -22.71 61.99 2.89
CA ALA A 297 -23.85 61.06 2.70
C ALA A 297 -23.67 60.20 1.46
N LYS A 298 -23.26 60.81 0.34
CA LYS A 298 -22.97 60.06 -0.89
C LYS A 298 -21.81 59.06 -0.70
N LYS A 299 -20.75 59.44 -0.02
CA LYS A 299 -19.63 58.54 0.33
C LYS A 299 -20.08 57.31 1.15
N TYR A 300 -21.04 57.50 2.07
CA TYR A 300 -21.60 56.37 2.82
C TYR A 300 -22.51 55.50 1.97
N PHE A 301 -23.37 56.08 1.11
CA PHE A 301 -24.18 55.30 0.16
C PHE A 301 -23.32 54.50 -0.85
N ASP A 302 -22.22 55.07 -1.33
CA ASP A 302 -21.27 54.37 -2.22
C ASP A 302 -20.63 53.15 -1.49
N LYS A 303 -20.26 53.32 -0.21
CA LYS A 303 -19.78 52.21 0.63
C LYS A 303 -20.89 51.15 0.83
N TYR A 304 -22.11 51.55 1.15
CA TYR A 304 -23.25 50.64 1.25
C TYR A 304 -23.47 49.86 -0.05
N GLY A 305 -23.54 50.54 -1.18
CA GLY A 305 -23.76 49.95 -2.47
C GLY A 305 -22.65 48.96 -2.87
N LYS A 306 -21.39 49.27 -2.55
CA LYS A 306 -20.26 48.34 -2.75
C LYS A 306 -20.41 47.09 -1.89
N LEU A 307 -20.65 47.22 -0.61
CA LEU A 307 -20.81 46.11 0.34
C LEU A 307 -22.05 45.27 0.03
N LYS A 308 -23.15 45.89 -0.41
CA LYS A 308 -24.36 45.19 -0.83
C LYS A 308 -24.10 44.28 -2.04
N ARG A 309 -23.47 44.80 -3.09
CA ARG A 309 -23.09 44.00 -4.28
C ARG A 309 -22.14 42.87 -3.90
N THR A 310 -21.16 43.12 -3.03
CA THR A 310 -20.25 42.11 -2.53
C THR A 310 -20.99 41.00 -1.78
N TYR A 311 -21.96 41.37 -0.92
CA TYR A 311 -22.77 40.38 -0.20
C TYR A 311 -23.59 39.51 -1.13
N GLU A 312 -24.29 40.11 -2.11
CA GLU A 312 -25.09 39.38 -3.11
C GLU A 312 -24.23 38.36 -3.91
N ALA A 313 -23.11 38.83 -4.40
CA ALA A 313 -22.17 37.95 -5.12
C ALA A 313 -21.59 36.81 -4.24
N LEU A 314 -21.20 37.12 -3.00
CA LEU A 314 -20.70 36.11 -2.07
C LEU A 314 -21.81 35.13 -1.64
N SER A 315 -23.04 35.56 -1.48
CA SER A 315 -24.17 34.69 -1.13
C SER A 315 -24.40 33.62 -2.20
N GLU A 316 -24.36 34.00 -3.48
CA GLU A 316 -24.48 33.04 -4.59
C GLU A 316 -23.27 32.08 -4.64
N LEU A 317 -22.05 32.61 -4.58
CA LEU A 317 -20.83 31.80 -4.59
C LEU A 317 -20.73 30.84 -3.41
N THR A 318 -21.19 31.27 -2.22
CA THR A 318 -21.16 30.43 -1.02
C THR A 318 -22.15 29.26 -1.14
N THR A 319 -23.32 29.51 -1.73
CA THR A 319 -24.30 28.45 -2.01
C THR A 319 -23.73 27.41 -2.98
N GLN A 320 -23.11 27.84 -4.08
CA GLN A 320 -22.49 26.95 -5.05
C GLN A 320 -21.38 26.08 -4.43
N VAL A 321 -20.51 26.70 -3.62
CA VAL A 321 -19.42 25.96 -2.95
C VAL A 321 -19.98 24.97 -1.93
N LYS A 322 -21.06 25.30 -1.23
CA LYS A 322 -21.71 24.38 -0.29
C LYS A 322 -22.30 23.16 -1.02
N GLU A 323 -22.97 23.37 -2.15
CA GLU A 323 -23.47 22.26 -2.99
C GLU A 323 -22.33 21.35 -3.49
N GLU A 324 -21.17 21.93 -3.86
CA GLU A 324 -20.00 21.18 -4.28
C GLU A 324 -19.41 20.34 -3.13
N ILE A 325 -19.35 20.89 -1.91
CA ILE A 325 -18.93 20.16 -0.70
C ILE A 325 -19.87 18.99 -0.43
N ASP A 326 -21.20 19.20 -0.42
CA ASP A 326 -22.18 18.16 -0.16
C ASP A 326 -22.11 17.03 -1.20
N HIS A 327 -21.84 17.38 -2.47
CA HIS A 327 -21.61 16.40 -3.54
C HIS A 327 -20.33 15.58 -3.31
N LEU A 328 -19.21 16.23 -2.97
CA LEU A 328 -17.95 15.56 -2.68
C LEU A 328 -18.03 14.65 -1.45
N GLU A 329 -18.76 15.05 -0.40
CA GLU A 329 -19.03 14.22 0.78
C GLU A 329 -19.82 12.95 0.39
N THR A 330 -20.81 13.08 -0.49
CA THR A 330 -21.57 11.94 -1.02
C THR A 330 -20.65 10.96 -1.78
N ILE A 331 -19.76 11.47 -2.62
CA ILE A 331 -18.77 10.65 -3.34
C ILE A 331 -17.80 9.98 -2.36
N SER A 332 -17.32 10.71 -1.34
CA SER A 332 -16.43 10.16 -0.32
C SER A 332 -17.07 8.99 0.40
N THR A 333 -18.34 9.12 0.80
CA THR A 333 -19.10 8.04 1.45
C THR A 333 -19.30 6.82 0.54
N ALA A 334 -19.47 7.04 -0.77
CA ALA A 334 -19.63 5.95 -1.74
C ALA A 334 -18.31 5.20 -2.04
N LEU A 335 -17.17 5.80 -1.72
CA LEU A 335 -15.85 5.20 -1.88
C LEU A 335 -15.39 4.39 -0.64
N ASP A 336 -16.08 4.51 0.49
CA ASP A 336 -15.82 3.76 1.71
C ASP A 336 -16.49 2.38 1.68
#